data_256f997251e2d8ed3e56f66889af380a
#
_entry.id   256f997251e2d8ed3e56f66889af380a
#
_cell.length_a   1.000
_cell.length_b   1.000
_cell.length_c   1.000
_cell.angle_alpha   90.00
_cell.angle_beta   90.00
_cell.angle_gamma   90.00
#
_symmetry.space_group_name_H-M   'P 1'
#
loop_
_entity.id
_entity.type
_entity.pdbx_description
1 polymer ?
#
loop_
_entity_poly.entity_id
_entity_poly.type
_entity_poly.pdbx_seq_one_letter_code
_entity_poly.pdbx_strand_id
1 'polypeptide(L)' 'MQRQVVEYAGVPVGILIPDADRMKFIAVKFHVHDLDERHFDSASDVKAAIRDLLHSRTPSYFG' A
#
# COMPACT_ATOMS: atom_id res chain seq x y z
N MET A 1 1.34 -19.41 6.33
CA MET A 1 0.65 -18.33 5.84
C MET A 1 0.65 -17.22 6.76
N GLN A 2 1.16 -16.12 6.35
CA GLN A 2 1.40 -15.06 7.24
C GLN A 2 0.92 -13.78 6.70
N ARG A 3 0.32 -12.96 7.55
CA ARG A 3 0.07 -11.61 7.19
C ARG A 3 1.27 -10.80 7.53
N GLN A 4 1.52 -9.77 6.75
CA GLN A 4 2.59 -8.84 7.00
C GLN A 4 2.04 -7.46 7.14
N VAL A 5 2.43 -6.74 8.19
CA VAL A 5 2.05 -5.34 8.32
C VAL A 5 2.92 -4.52 7.40
N VAL A 6 2.31 -3.61 6.66
CA VAL A 6 3.02 -2.71 5.77
C VAL A 6 3.07 -1.35 6.42
N GLU A 7 4.28 -0.84 6.60
CA GLU A 7 4.48 0.50 7.17
C GLU A 7 5.07 1.41 6.12
N TYR A 8 4.70 2.64 6.16
CA TYR A 8 5.27 3.65 5.30
C TYR A 8 5.55 4.87 6.14
N ALA A 9 6.80 5.34 6.12
CA ALA A 9 7.23 6.47 6.93
C ALA A 9 6.95 6.24 8.41
N GLY A 10 7.13 4.99 8.84
CA GLY A 10 6.93 4.65 10.25
C GLY A 10 5.49 4.47 10.69
N VAL A 11 4.55 4.51 9.76
CA VAL A 11 3.14 4.40 10.11
C VAL A 11 2.56 3.16 9.45
N PRO A 12 1.86 2.29 10.19
CA PRO A 12 1.21 1.13 9.56
C PRO A 12 0.09 1.62 8.67
N VAL A 13 0.14 1.28 7.41
CA VAL A 13 -0.85 1.73 6.45
C VAL A 13 -1.73 0.60 5.93
N GLY A 14 -1.31 -0.63 6.15
CA GLY A 14 -2.12 -1.75 5.72
C GLY A 14 -1.46 -3.07 6.04
N ILE A 15 -2.05 -4.15 5.54
CA ILE A 15 -1.48 -5.47 5.71
C ILE A 15 -1.48 -6.19 4.37
N LEU A 16 -0.54 -7.11 4.23
CA LEU A 16 -0.51 -7.99 3.08
C LEU A 16 -0.91 -9.38 3.54
N ILE A 17 -1.81 -10.00 2.81
CA ILE A 17 -2.22 -11.35 3.10
C ILE A 17 -2.00 -12.20 1.85
N PRO A 18 -1.63 -13.47 2.02
CA PRO A 18 -1.48 -14.35 0.86
C PRO A 18 -2.81 -14.57 0.17
N ASP A 19 -2.79 -14.55 -1.15
CA ASP A 19 -4.00 -14.78 -1.92
C ASP A 19 -3.58 -15.42 -3.24
N ALA A 20 -3.74 -16.71 -3.33
CA ALA A 20 -3.28 -17.51 -4.46
C ALA A 20 -1.77 -17.34 -4.61
N ASP A 21 -1.30 -16.94 -5.76
CA ASP A 21 0.11 -16.79 -6.00
C ASP A 21 0.66 -15.44 -5.60
N ARG A 22 -0.18 -14.54 -5.14
CA ARG A 22 0.25 -13.17 -4.90
C ARG A 22 -0.18 -12.75 -3.52
N MET A 23 0.09 -11.50 -3.19
CA MET A 23 -0.29 -10.95 -1.90
C MET A 23 -1.34 -9.88 -2.13
N LYS A 24 -2.34 -9.86 -1.29
CA LYS A 24 -3.38 -8.84 -1.40
C LYS A 24 -3.17 -7.80 -0.31
N PHE A 25 -3.23 -6.55 -0.68
CA PHE A 25 -3.04 -5.45 0.25
C PHE A 25 -4.38 -4.98 0.78
N ILE A 26 -4.49 -4.89 2.10
CA ILE A 26 -5.70 -4.39 2.74
C ILE A 26 -5.32 -3.08 3.40
N ALA A 27 -5.89 -2.01 2.93
CA ALA A 27 -5.57 -0.68 3.46
C ALA A 27 -6.26 -0.46 4.79
N VAL A 28 -5.51 0.08 5.75
CA VAL A 28 -6.10 0.45 7.04
C VAL A 28 -6.10 1.96 7.23
N LYS A 29 -5.51 2.70 6.30
CA LYS A 29 -5.54 4.15 6.34
C LYS A 29 -6.20 4.67 5.09
N PHE A 30 -6.95 5.72 5.24
CA PHE A 30 -7.72 6.25 4.13
C PHE A 30 -6.83 6.74 2.99
N HIS A 31 -5.69 7.31 3.31
CA HIS A 31 -4.85 7.90 2.25
C HIS A 31 -4.23 6.86 1.32
N VAL A 32 -4.28 5.58 1.66
CA VAL A 32 -3.83 4.53 0.76
C VAL A 32 -4.99 3.65 0.29
N HIS A 33 -6.21 4.15 0.45
CA HIS A 33 -7.40 3.39 0.11
C HIS A 33 -7.45 3.00 -1.37
N ASP A 34 -6.83 3.77 -2.23
CA ASP A 34 -6.83 3.45 -3.66
C ASP A 34 -6.10 2.15 -3.96
N LEU A 35 -5.29 1.67 -3.05
CA LEU A 35 -4.58 0.41 -3.23
C LEU A 35 -5.28 -0.76 -2.53
N ASP A 36 -6.40 -0.50 -1.87
CA ASP A 36 -7.10 -1.53 -1.12
C ASP A 36 -7.52 -2.67 -2.04
N GLU A 37 -7.26 -3.90 -1.59
CA GLU A 37 -7.63 -5.11 -2.31
C GLU A 37 -6.85 -5.34 -3.62
N ARG A 38 -5.78 -4.61 -3.83
CA ARG A 38 -4.95 -4.85 -4.99
C ARG A 38 -3.91 -5.91 -4.67
N HIS A 39 -3.42 -6.58 -5.69
CA HIS A 39 -2.46 -7.65 -5.52
C HIS A 39 -1.06 -7.16 -5.86
N PHE A 40 -0.09 -7.65 -5.10
CA PHE A 40 1.31 -7.29 -5.29
C PHE A 40 2.15 -8.54 -5.13
N ASP A 41 3.35 -8.52 -5.66
CA ASP A 41 4.24 -9.65 -5.53
C ASP A 41 5.05 -9.63 -4.25
N SER A 42 5.25 -8.46 -3.68
CA SER A 42 6.06 -8.35 -2.47
C SER A 42 5.72 -7.08 -1.72
N ALA A 43 6.22 -7.00 -0.49
CA ALA A 43 6.04 -5.79 0.31
C ALA A 43 6.75 -4.61 -0.31
N SER A 44 7.88 -4.85 -0.97
CA SER A 44 8.58 -3.78 -1.67
C SER A 44 7.73 -3.16 -2.75
N ASP A 45 7.00 -4.00 -3.47
CA ASP A 45 6.12 -3.50 -4.52
C ASP A 45 5.00 -2.65 -3.96
N VAL A 46 4.47 -3.05 -2.81
CA VAL A 46 3.44 -2.26 -2.16
C VAL A 46 3.99 -0.91 -1.73
N LYS A 47 5.17 -0.91 -1.16
CA LYS A 47 5.76 0.35 -0.69
C LYS A 47 6.04 1.29 -1.84
N ALA A 48 6.47 0.75 -2.96
CA ALA A 48 6.70 1.58 -4.14
C ALA A 48 5.39 2.16 -4.65
N ALA A 49 4.33 1.35 -4.64
CA ALA A 49 3.02 1.82 -5.07
C ALA A 49 2.49 2.90 -4.13
N ILE A 50 2.70 2.74 -2.83
CA ILE A 50 2.28 3.75 -1.86
C ILE A 50 3.02 5.06 -2.10
N ARG A 51 4.32 4.96 -2.31
CA ARG A 51 5.12 6.14 -2.56
C ARG A 51 4.62 6.88 -3.80
N ASP A 52 4.35 6.14 -4.86
CA ASP A 52 3.88 6.74 -6.08
C ASP A 52 2.51 7.37 -5.91
N LEU A 53 1.63 6.68 -5.20
CA LEU A 53 0.31 7.20 -4.94
C LEU A 53 0.35 8.51 -4.17
N LEU A 54 1.13 8.54 -3.10
CA LEU A 54 1.19 9.73 -2.28
C LEU A 54 1.85 10.88 -3.00
N HIS A 55 2.84 10.58 -3.83
CA HIS A 55 3.49 11.64 -4.60
C HIS A 55 2.57 12.19 -5.68
N SER A 56 1.79 11.36 -6.31
CA SER A 56 0.91 11.87 -7.34
C SER A 56 -0.28 12.61 -6.76
N ARG A 57 -0.62 12.36 -5.51
CA ARG A 57 -1.71 13.08 -4.88
C ARG A 57 -1.27 14.34 -4.20
N THR A 58 -0.01 14.59 -4.13
CA THR A 58 0.49 15.79 -3.55
C THR A 58 -0.06 16.94 -4.35
N PRO A 59 -0.81 17.78 -3.77
CA PRO A 59 -1.42 18.86 -4.51
C PRO A 59 -0.40 19.78 -4.93
N SER A 60 -0.29 19.83 -6.03
CA SER A 60 0.57 20.70 -6.43
C SER A 60 -0.17 21.87 -6.80
N TYR A 61 -0.76 22.12 -6.59
CA TYR A 61 -1.36 23.12 -6.84
C TYR A 61 -0.92 24.14 -6.64
N PHE A 62 -0.77 23.93 -6.72
CA PHE A 62 -0.50 24.62 -6.70
C PHE A 62 -0.12 24.94 -6.95
N GLY A 63 -0.30 24.80 -7.14
CA GLY A 63 -0.03 25.08 -7.46
C GLY A 63 0.08 25.10 -7.42
#